data_d9a6378fb48e61658eba850bc6aac191
#
_entry.id   d9a6378fb48e61658eba850bc6aac191
#
_cell.length_a   1.000
_cell.length_b   1.000
_cell.length_c   1.000
_cell.angle_alpha   90.00
_cell.angle_beta   90.00
_cell.angle_gamma   90.00
#
_symmetry.space_group_name_H-M   'P 1'
#
loop_
_entity.id
_entity.type
_entity.pdbx_description
1 polymer ?
#
loop_
_entity_poly.entity_id
_entity_poly.type
_entity_poly.pdbx_seq_one_letter_code
_entity_poly.pdbx_strand_id
1 'polypeptide(L)'
;MKENLQFTALLDILSRQDLITEYSEDCKDITPSHITINSKDVVPGTFFVCKGASFKEDYLKSAIAQGAIVYLSQQKYDDVDIPYIIVNDIRKAMALAARWFFGNPGDNMTKVGITGTKGKTTVTFVMKDILDKYTDNRCSAFSTHEIDVGTKVFETTLTTPEPIELQTYFDMAVDEGCTHCIMEVSSQAMKMNRIYGEHYKVGVFTNIDYDHISPTEHASMKDYLGCKVSFLKQCDNVVLYSDTRYFETIYNEVRDKHVVVYGSKESIEKLMSRDDDFFEKDTDFASIHNEDLTDHNSYFELIYGGENRAYNTNLIGDYNVENIVAAIISSLLIGIPNDQIRSSIRDVYLSLIHI
;
A
#
# COMPACT_ATOMS: atom_id res chain seq x y z
N MET A 1 4.20 -20.14 -16.16
CA MET A 1 3.23 -19.41 -17.03
C MET A 1 1.85 -19.65 -16.48
N LYS A 2 1.15 -18.58 -16.09
CA LYS A 2 -0.23 -18.70 -15.58
C LYS A 2 -1.14 -19.13 -16.76
N GLU A 3 -1.76 -20.27 -16.66
CA GLU A 3 -2.65 -20.81 -17.70
C GLU A 3 -3.90 -19.92 -17.81
N ASN A 4 -4.27 -19.55 -19.06
CA ASN A 4 -5.49 -18.82 -19.43
C ASN A 4 -5.57 -17.30 -19.14
N LEU A 5 -4.54 -16.52 -19.47
CA LEU A 5 -4.69 -15.06 -19.56
C LEU A 5 -5.51 -14.68 -20.80
N GLN A 6 -6.85 -14.70 -20.69
CA GLN A 6 -7.74 -14.25 -21.76
C GLN A 6 -7.97 -12.75 -21.69
N PHE A 7 -7.68 -12.01 -22.75
CA PHE A 7 -7.93 -10.56 -22.81
C PHE A 7 -9.40 -10.18 -22.60
N THR A 8 -10.33 -11.08 -22.87
CA THR A 8 -11.76 -10.90 -22.54
C THR A 8 -11.97 -10.58 -21.06
N ALA A 9 -11.23 -11.23 -20.17
CA ALA A 9 -11.30 -10.95 -18.73
C ALA A 9 -10.76 -9.54 -18.39
N LEU A 10 -9.68 -9.09 -19.04
CA LEU A 10 -9.17 -7.72 -18.87
C LEU A 10 -10.17 -6.68 -19.39
N LEU A 11 -10.79 -6.94 -20.56
CA LEU A 11 -11.81 -6.06 -21.13
C LEU A 11 -13.00 -5.92 -20.20
N ASP A 12 -13.47 -7.05 -19.59
CA ASP A 12 -14.54 -7.04 -18.60
C ASP A 12 -14.18 -6.23 -17.35
N ILE A 13 -12.96 -6.39 -16.83
CA ILE A 13 -12.45 -5.63 -15.66
C ILE A 13 -12.45 -4.13 -15.97
N LEU A 14 -11.88 -3.73 -17.11
CA LEU A 14 -11.79 -2.32 -17.49
C LEU A 14 -13.17 -1.72 -17.80
N SER A 15 -14.08 -2.49 -18.43
CA SER A 15 -15.45 -2.06 -18.72
C SER A 15 -16.27 -1.81 -17.47
N ARG A 16 -16.16 -2.67 -16.45
CA ARG A 16 -16.85 -2.49 -15.15
C ARG A 16 -16.41 -1.23 -14.40
N GLN A 17 -15.25 -0.69 -14.74
CA GLN A 17 -14.70 0.54 -14.17
C GLN A 17 -14.89 1.76 -15.11
N ASP A 18 -15.68 1.62 -16.18
CA ASP A 18 -15.93 2.67 -17.19
C ASP A 18 -14.63 3.26 -17.77
N LEU A 19 -13.59 2.43 -17.92
CA LEU A 19 -12.29 2.87 -18.42
C LEU A 19 -12.12 2.74 -19.93
N ILE A 20 -12.79 1.79 -20.59
CA ILE A 20 -12.65 1.55 -22.03
C ILE A 20 -13.44 2.58 -22.82
N THR A 21 -12.79 3.15 -23.83
CA THR A 21 -13.42 4.00 -24.86
C THR A 21 -13.54 3.31 -26.21
N GLU A 22 -12.52 2.52 -26.58
CA GLU A 22 -12.49 1.75 -27.84
C GLU A 22 -11.52 0.57 -27.67
N TYR A 23 -11.72 -0.52 -28.40
CA TYR A 23 -10.74 -1.59 -28.54
C TYR A 23 -10.92 -2.33 -29.88
N SER A 24 -9.86 -2.97 -30.37
CA SER A 24 -9.93 -3.84 -31.55
C SER A 24 -10.43 -5.24 -31.16
N GLU A 25 -11.34 -5.82 -31.95
CA GLU A 25 -11.90 -7.17 -31.68
C GLU A 25 -10.80 -8.24 -31.61
N ASP A 26 -9.76 -8.10 -32.44
CA ASP A 26 -8.63 -9.04 -32.50
C ASP A 26 -7.85 -9.18 -31.20
N CYS A 27 -7.96 -8.19 -30.27
CA CYS A 27 -7.29 -8.32 -28.99
C CYS A 27 -7.84 -9.44 -28.10
N LYS A 28 -9.07 -9.91 -28.34
CA LYS A 28 -9.71 -10.99 -27.56
C LYS A 28 -8.97 -12.33 -27.65
N ASP A 29 -8.33 -12.58 -28.78
CA ASP A 29 -7.65 -13.85 -29.08
C ASP A 29 -6.14 -13.82 -28.71
N ILE A 30 -5.68 -12.71 -28.14
CA ILE A 30 -4.28 -12.52 -27.76
C ILE A 30 -4.02 -13.11 -26.37
N THR A 31 -2.86 -13.75 -26.25
CA THR A 31 -2.30 -14.15 -24.94
C THR A 31 -0.91 -13.55 -24.81
N PRO A 32 -0.73 -12.47 -24.03
CA PRO A 32 0.58 -11.85 -23.88
C PRO A 32 1.48 -12.68 -22.99
N SER A 33 2.77 -12.68 -23.32
CA SER A 33 3.82 -13.33 -22.51
C SER A 33 4.59 -12.35 -21.61
N HIS A 34 4.42 -11.06 -21.84
CA HIS A 34 5.11 -9.99 -21.14
C HIS A 34 4.26 -8.71 -21.11
N ILE A 35 4.47 -7.87 -20.10
CA ILE A 35 3.85 -6.54 -20.00
C ILE A 35 4.91 -5.51 -19.60
N THR A 36 4.98 -4.38 -20.29
CA THR A 36 5.93 -3.30 -19.96
C THR A 36 5.44 -1.93 -20.45
N ILE A 37 5.99 -0.87 -19.82
CA ILE A 37 5.89 0.52 -20.28
C ILE A 37 7.17 0.98 -21.01
N ASN A 38 8.24 0.19 -20.96
CA ASN A 38 9.56 0.55 -21.46
C ASN A 38 9.82 -0.13 -22.80
N SER A 39 9.94 0.65 -23.88
CA SER A 39 10.21 0.11 -25.21
C SER A 39 11.54 -0.63 -25.33
N LYS A 40 12.47 -0.50 -24.37
CA LYS A 40 13.73 -1.22 -24.34
C LYS A 40 13.63 -2.62 -23.72
N ASP A 41 12.56 -2.89 -22.97
CA ASP A 41 12.32 -4.16 -22.27
C ASP A 41 11.31 -5.04 -23.02
N VAL A 42 10.96 -4.65 -24.26
CA VAL A 42 10.02 -5.40 -25.09
C VAL A 42 10.66 -6.69 -25.58
N VAL A 43 9.90 -7.76 -25.51
CA VAL A 43 10.20 -9.09 -26.07
C VAL A 43 9.04 -9.56 -26.96
N PRO A 44 9.21 -10.56 -27.83
CA PRO A 44 8.12 -11.11 -28.61
C PRO A 44 6.92 -11.54 -27.72
N GLY A 45 5.72 -11.08 -28.07
CA GLY A 45 4.51 -11.35 -27.28
C GLY A 45 4.19 -10.32 -26.21
N THR A 46 4.84 -9.15 -26.21
CA THR A 46 4.63 -8.10 -25.20
C THR A 46 3.28 -7.38 -25.38
N PHE A 47 2.59 -7.20 -24.25
CA PHE A 47 1.53 -6.20 -24.06
C PHE A 47 2.18 -4.87 -23.64
N PHE A 48 2.16 -3.88 -24.52
CA PHE A 48 2.84 -2.61 -24.31
C PHE A 48 1.89 -1.54 -23.80
N VAL A 49 2.26 -0.85 -22.70
CA VAL A 49 1.44 0.23 -22.12
C VAL A 49 2.04 1.59 -22.45
N CYS A 50 1.34 2.38 -23.23
CA CYS A 50 1.71 3.73 -23.67
C CYS A 50 1.43 4.75 -22.56
N LYS A 51 2.32 4.85 -21.56
CA LYS A 51 2.13 5.70 -20.39
C LYS A 51 3.24 6.73 -20.24
N GLY A 52 2.86 7.91 -19.76
CA GLY A 52 3.76 8.97 -19.31
C GLY A 52 3.59 10.28 -20.09
N ALA A 53 3.83 11.41 -19.38
CA ALA A 53 3.74 12.74 -19.99
C ALA A 53 4.77 12.98 -21.12
N SER A 54 5.87 12.23 -21.12
CA SER A 54 6.93 12.26 -22.12
C SER A 54 6.80 11.13 -23.16
N PHE A 55 5.68 10.40 -23.17
CA PHE A 55 5.47 9.33 -24.13
C PHE A 55 5.46 9.90 -25.57
N LYS A 56 6.13 9.20 -26.49
CA LYS A 56 6.17 9.51 -27.92
C LYS A 56 5.76 8.29 -28.72
N GLU A 57 5.08 8.50 -29.82
CA GLU A 57 4.65 7.45 -30.75
C GLU A 57 5.81 6.56 -31.21
N ASP A 58 7.00 7.15 -31.38
CA ASP A 58 8.21 6.41 -31.75
C ASP A 58 8.56 5.29 -30.74
N TYR A 59 8.16 5.45 -29.46
CA TYR A 59 8.36 4.38 -28.46
C TYR A 59 7.43 3.20 -28.74
N LEU A 60 6.18 3.45 -29.18
CA LEU A 60 5.27 2.40 -29.60
C LEU A 60 5.77 1.72 -30.88
N LYS A 61 6.20 2.48 -31.88
CA LYS A 61 6.78 1.95 -33.12
C LYS A 61 8.02 1.08 -32.82
N SER A 62 8.87 1.53 -31.91
CA SER A 62 10.02 0.75 -31.43
C SER A 62 9.60 -0.54 -30.72
N ALA A 63 8.57 -0.48 -29.88
CA ALA A 63 8.03 -1.64 -29.19
C ALA A 63 7.47 -2.68 -30.17
N ILE A 64 6.74 -2.25 -31.19
CA ILE A 64 6.22 -3.13 -32.26
C ILE A 64 7.37 -3.80 -33.01
N ALA A 65 8.38 -3.05 -33.38
CA ALA A 65 9.56 -3.59 -34.09
C ALA A 65 10.31 -4.65 -33.26
N GLN A 66 10.18 -4.64 -31.93
CA GLN A 66 10.76 -5.59 -31.00
C GLN A 66 9.83 -6.74 -30.60
N GLY A 67 8.56 -6.72 -31.06
CA GLY A 67 7.62 -7.82 -30.88
C GLY A 67 6.45 -7.55 -29.91
N ALA A 68 6.10 -6.28 -29.67
CA ALA A 68 4.83 -5.95 -29.03
C ALA A 68 3.66 -6.37 -29.95
N ILE A 69 2.66 -7.03 -29.38
CA ILE A 69 1.54 -7.62 -30.12
C ILE A 69 0.20 -6.94 -29.84
N VAL A 70 0.14 -6.11 -28.81
CA VAL A 70 -1.04 -5.33 -28.41
C VAL A 70 -0.59 -4.13 -27.61
N TYR A 71 -1.32 -3.02 -27.67
CA TYR A 71 -1.03 -1.85 -26.82
C TYR A 71 -2.24 -1.32 -26.06
N LEU A 72 -1.98 -0.68 -24.92
CA LEU A 72 -2.92 0.05 -24.09
C LEU A 72 -2.55 1.54 -24.13
N SER A 73 -3.49 2.43 -24.46
CA SER A 73 -3.24 3.87 -24.62
C SER A 73 -4.46 4.71 -24.29
N GLN A 74 -4.27 6.05 -24.17
CA GLN A 74 -5.38 7.01 -24.12
C GLN A 74 -5.77 7.55 -25.50
N GLN A 75 -5.04 7.21 -26.55
CA GLN A 75 -5.34 7.60 -27.93
C GLN A 75 -4.98 6.46 -28.89
N LYS A 76 -5.68 6.41 -29.99
CA LYS A 76 -5.37 5.52 -31.10
C LYS A 76 -4.26 6.13 -31.96
N TYR A 77 -3.41 5.28 -32.53
CA TYR A 77 -2.34 5.67 -33.45
C TYR A 77 -2.65 5.10 -34.84
N ASP A 78 -2.94 5.97 -35.80
CA ASP A 78 -3.41 5.58 -37.14
C ASP A 78 -2.33 4.84 -37.97
N ASP A 79 -1.05 5.16 -37.72
CA ASP A 79 0.09 4.54 -38.40
C ASP A 79 0.54 3.20 -37.77
N VAL A 80 -0.27 2.62 -36.87
CA VAL A 80 0.06 1.42 -36.10
C VAL A 80 -0.97 0.34 -36.39
N ASP A 81 -0.52 -0.79 -36.92
CA ASP A 81 -1.37 -1.93 -37.30
C ASP A 81 -1.14 -3.14 -36.37
N ILE A 82 -1.43 -2.98 -35.09
CA ILE A 82 -1.55 -4.04 -34.10
C ILE A 82 -2.80 -3.83 -33.21
N PRO A 83 -3.35 -4.86 -32.61
CA PRO A 83 -4.46 -4.78 -31.67
C PRO A 83 -4.24 -3.75 -30.56
N TYR A 84 -5.33 -3.10 -30.11
CA TYR A 84 -5.29 -2.01 -29.15
C TYR A 84 -6.47 -2.00 -28.18
N ILE A 85 -6.23 -1.37 -27.02
CA ILE A 85 -7.25 -0.98 -26.04
C ILE A 85 -7.05 0.51 -25.73
N ILE A 86 -8.06 1.33 -26.00
CA ILE A 86 -8.06 2.76 -25.71
C ILE A 86 -8.88 3.02 -24.46
N VAL A 87 -8.30 3.79 -23.53
CA VAL A 87 -8.88 4.05 -22.21
C VAL A 87 -8.89 5.54 -21.89
N ASN A 88 -9.80 5.94 -21.02
CA ASN A 88 -9.90 7.32 -20.55
C ASN A 88 -8.91 7.68 -19.42
N ASP A 89 -8.43 6.68 -18.66
CA ASP A 89 -7.41 6.83 -17.60
C ASP A 89 -6.38 5.71 -17.68
N ILE A 90 -5.23 6.03 -18.31
CA ILE A 90 -4.14 5.08 -18.51
C ILE A 90 -3.51 4.56 -17.20
N ARG A 91 -3.53 5.36 -16.12
CA ARG A 91 -2.92 4.98 -14.86
C ARG A 91 -3.74 3.91 -14.14
N LYS A 92 -5.06 4.11 -14.05
CA LYS A 92 -5.98 3.11 -13.53
C LYS A 92 -6.00 1.84 -14.38
N ALA A 93 -6.08 2.02 -15.69
CA ALA A 93 -6.10 0.90 -16.61
C ALA A 93 -4.80 0.07 -16.54
N MET A 94 -3.64 0.72 -16.43
CA MET A 94 -2.35 0.03 -16.24
C MET A 94 -2.30 -0.75 -14.94
N ALA A 95 -2.80 -0.19 -13.82
CA ALA A 95 -2.83 -0.89 -12.55
C ALA A 95 -3.67 -2.17 -12.63
N LEU A 96 -4.87 -2.08 -13.22
CA LEU A 96 -5.74 -3.25 -13.43
C LEU A 96 -5.16 -4.26 -14.42
N ALA A 97 -4.54 -3.78 -15.51
CA ALA A 97 -3.88 -4.63 -16.49
C ALA A 97 -2.69 -5.39 -15.89
N ALA A 98 -1.90 -4.75 -15.05
CA ALA A 98 -0.82 -5.40 -14.32
C ALA A 98 -1.35 -6.46 -13.35
N ARG A 99 -2.37 -6.13 -12.56
CA ARG A 99 -3.03 -7.11 -11.67
C ARG A 99 -3.52 -8.34 -12.43
N TRP A 100 -4.26 -8.11 -13.51
CA TRP A 100 -4.76 -9.17 -14.37
C TRP A 100 -3.63 -10.03 -14.95
N PHE A 101 -2.58 -9.39 -15.50
CA PHE A 101 -1.46 -10.08 -16.14
C PHE A 101 -0.74 -11.03 -15.16
N PHE A 102 -0.50 -10.59 -13.94
CA PHE A 102 0.14 -11.40 -12.90
C PHE A 102 -0.85 -12.32 -12.15
N GLY A 103 -2.16 -12.28 -12.45
CA GLY A 103 -3.19 -13.09 -11.81
C GLY A 103 -3.50 -12.68 -10.39
N ASN A 104 -3.42 -11.38 -10.09
CA ASN A 104 -3.72 -10.75 -8.79
C ASN A 104 -2.92 -11.37 -7.62
N PRO A 105 -1.59 -11.46 -7.69
CA PRO A 105 -0.80 -12.17 -6.67
C PRO A 105 -0.97 -11.59 -5.28
N GLY A 106 -1.17 -10.27 -5.16
CA GLY A 106 -1.41 -9.60 -3.89
C GLY A 106 -2.64 -10.09 -3.13
N ASP A 107 -3.61 -10.71 -3.81
CA ASP A 107 -4.82 -11.24 -3.16
C ASP A 107 -4.56 -12.55 -2.38
N ASN A 108 -3.39 -13.17 -2.58
CA ASN A 108 -2.95 -14.36 -1.85
C ASN A 108 -2.23 -14.03 -0.54
N MET A 109 -2.05 -12.75 -0.21
CA MET A 109 -1.38 -12.30 1.00
C MET A 109 -2.29 -11.41 1.86
N THR A 110 -2.14 -11.50 3.18
CA THR A 110 -2.69 -10.50 4.10
C THR A 110 -1.87 -9.22 3.99
N LYS A 111 -2.46 -8.16 3.42
CA LYS A 111 -1.76 -6.88 3.19
C LYS A 111 -2.06 -5.89 4.29
N VAL A 112 -1.01 -5.24 4.81
CA VAL A 112 -1.08 -4.07 5.69
C VAL A 112 -0.39 -2.90 5.01
N GLY A 113 -1.11 -1.81 4.83
CA GLY A 113 -0.58 -0.60 4.23
C GLY A 113 -0.42 0.52 5.26
N ILE A 114 0.68 1.27 5.17
CA ILE A 114 1.00 2.31 6.14
C ILE A 114 1.17 3.64 5.41
N THR A 115 0.37 4.64 5.80
CA THR A 115 0.45 6.00 5.27
C THR A 115 0.64 7.01 6.41
N GLY A 116 1.12 8.18 6.06
CA GLY A 116 1.39 9.30 6.97
C GLY A 116 2.54 10.15 6.45
N THR A 117 2.83 11.27 7.10
CA THR A 117 4.00 12.08 6.75
C THR A 117 5.26 11.41 7.28
N LYS A 118 5.28 11.03 8.55
CA LYS A 118 6.40 10.38 9.25
C LYS A 118 5.96 9.06 9.89
N GLY A 119 6.93 8.24 10.29
CA GLY A 119 6.68 6.98 11.02
C GLY A 119 6.37 5.76 10.15
N LYS A 120 6.08 5.92 8.86
CA LYS A 120 5.77 4.78 7.96
C LYS A 120 6.82 3.68 8.01
N THR A 121 8.06 4.04 7.80
CA THR A 121 9.20 3.12 7.78
C THR A 121 9.38 2.41 9.12
N THR A 122 9.27 3.14 10.24
CA THR A 122 9.35 2.56 11.59
C THR A 122 8.26 1.51 11.80
N VAL A 123 6.99 1.85 11.50
CA VAL A 123 5.87 0.89 11.61
C VAL A 123 6.09 -0.31 10.70
N THR A 124 6.56 -0.10 9.46
CA THR A 124 6.85 -1.17 8.50
C THR A 124 7.89 -2.15 9.05
N PHE A 125 9.01 -1.66 9.59
CA PHE A 125 10.06 -2.53 10.12
C PHE A 125 9.66 -3.24 11.42
N VAL A 126 8.96 -2.55 12.32
CA VAL A 126 8.44 -3.19 13.54
C VAL A 126 7.47 -4.31 13.18
N MET A 127 6.55 -4.08 12.26
CA MET A 127 5.63 -5.12 11.80
C MET A 127 6.35 -6.25 11.06
N LYS A 128 7.37 -5.93 10.24
CA LYS A 128 8.18 -6.93 9.55
C LYS A 128 8.85 -7.87 10.56
N ASP A 129 9.48 -7.34 11.62
CA ASP A 129 10.11 -8.15 12.67
C ASP A 129 9.09 -9.05 13.41
N ILE A 130 7.89 -8.51 13.70
CA ILE A 130 6.81 -9.30 14.31
C ILE A 130 6.38 -10.44 13.38
N LEU A 131 6.14 -10.13 12.11
CA LEU A 131 5.61 -11.08 11.16
C LEU A 131 6.65 -12.11 10.70
N ASP A 132 7.91 -11.74 10.59
CA ASP A 132 8.98 -12.70 10.28
C ASP A 132 9.08 -13.79 11.34
N LYS A 133 9.04 -13.40 12.62
CA LYS A 133 9.04 -14.37 13.72
C LYS A 133 7.77 -15.21 13.75
N TYR A 134 6.62 -14.63 13.40
CA TYR A 134 5.35 -15.35 13.37
C TYR A 134 5.23 -16.32 12.19
N THR A 135 5.70 -15.92 11.01
CA THR A 135 5.52 -16.65 9.76
C THR A 135 6.73 -17.50 9.35
N ASP A 136 7.78 -17.55 10.16
CA ASP A 136 9.07 -18.15 9.80
C ASP A 136 9.66 -17.52 8.53
N ASN A 137 9.83 -16.19 8.56
CA ASN A 137 10.33 -15.34 7.47
C ASN A 137 9.51 -15.38 6.15
N ARG A 138 8.21 -15.62 6.25
CA ARG A 138 7.30 -15.58 5.09
C ARG A 138 6.46 -14.30 5.06
N CYS A 139 7.11 -13.16 5.29
CA CYS A 139 6.54 -11.83 5.18
C CYS A 139 7.36 -11.00 4.19
N SER A 140 6.70 -10.35 3.25
CA SER A 140 7.31 -9.35 2.38
C SER A 140 7.12 -7.94 2.95
N ALA A 141 8.07 -7.03 2.66
CA ALA A 141 7.99 -5.64 3.09
C ALA A 141 8.44 -4.69 1.97
N PHE A 142 7.61 -3.69 1.66
CA PHE A 142 7.88 -2.70 0.62
C PHE A 142 7.99 -1.33 1.28
N SER A 143 9.19 -0.78 1.29
CA SER A 143 9.53 0.44 2.01
C SER A 143 10.19 1.49 1.10
N THR A 144 10.46 2.66 1.66
CA THR A 144 11.25 3.70 0.98
C THR A 144 12.71 3.27 0.72
N HIS A 145 13.22 2.30 1.50
CA HIS A 145 14.62 1.89 1.44
C HIS A 145 14.84 0.65 0.56
N GLU A 146 13.93 -0.30 0.65
CA GLU A 146 14.08 -1.60 0.00
C GLU A 146 12.72 -2.29 -0.25
N ILE A 147 12.74 -3.23 -1.16
CA ILE A 147 11.66 -4.19 -1.41
C ILE A 147 12.16 -5.57 -1.00
N ASP A 148 11.62 -6.09 0.09
CA ASP A 148 11.89 -7.44 0.58
C ASP A 148 10.74 -8.37 0.15
N VAL A 149 11.05 -9.41 -0.60
CA VAL A 149 10.08 -10.42 -1.06
C VAL A 149 10.22 -11.75 -0.30
N GLY A 150 10.80 -11.70 0.91
CA GLY A 150 11.01 -12.84 1.80
C GLY A 150 12.43 -13.40 1.74
N THR A 151 12.92 -13.85 0.60
CA THR A 151 14.28 -14.42 0.46
C THR A 151 15.22 -13.50 -0.30
N LYS A 152 14.71 -12.44 -0.94
CA LYS A 152 15.50 -11.49 -1.74
C LYS A 152 15.10 -10.06 -1.40
N VAL A 153 16.10 -9.20 -1.38
CA VAL A 153 15.93 -7.76 -1.16
C VAL A 153 16.40 -7.02 -2.41
N PHE A 154 15.60 -6.06 -2.86
CA PHE A 154 15.88 -5.21 -4.01
C PHE A 154 15.99 -3.75 -3.58
N GLU A 155 16.90 -3.01 -4.20
CA GLU A 155 16.92 -1.56 -4.08
C GLU A 155 15.68 -0.96 -4.75
N THR A 156 15.19 0.14 -4.19
CA THR A 156 14.06 0.88 -4.74
C THR A 156 14.36 2.36 -4.86
N THR A 157 13.75 3.01 -5.84
CA THR A 157 13.77 4.47 -6.00
C THR A 157 12.45 5.12 -5.62
N LEU A 158 11.43 4.32 -5.31
CA LEU A 158 10.09 4.76 -4.99
C LEU A 158 9.60 4.07 -3.72
N THR A 159 9.06 4.84 -2.79
CA THR A 159 8.41 4.32 -1.58
C THR A 159 7.32 3.27 -1.90
N THR A 160 6.60 3.47 -2.97
CA THR A 160 5.57 2.55 -3.47
C THR A 160 5.84 2.34 -4.95
N PRO A 161 6.11 1.11 -5.41
CA PRO A 161 6.46 0.81 -6.81
C PRO A 161 5.36 1.20 -7.82
N GLU A 162 5.75 1.33 -9.08
CA GLU A 162 4.80 1.47 -10.19
C GLU A 162 4.00 0.16 -10.38
N PRO A 163 2.78 0.19 -10.94
CA PRO A 163 1.87 -0.96 -10.93
C PRO A 163 2.44 -2.27 -11.48
N ILE A 164 3.16 -2.25 -12.59
CA ILE A 164 3.75 -3.47 -13.18
C ILE A 164 4.82 -4.03 -12.26
N GLU A 165 5.69 -3.17 -11.76
CA GLU A 165 6.76 -3.52 -10.83
C GLU A 165 6.18 -4.04 -9.50
N LEU A 166 5.13 -3.40 -8.97
CA LEU A 166 4.43 -3.83 -7.77
C LEU A 166 3.88 -5.26 -7.90
N GLN A 167 3.21 -5.56 -9.02
CA GLN A 167 2.69 -6.90 -9.25
C GLN A 167 3.80 -7.94 -9.47
N THR A 168 4.92 -7.53 -10.06
CA THR A 168 6.11 -8.37 -10.19
C THR A 168 6.64 -8.77 -8.82
N TYR A 169 6.77 -7.81 -7.90
CA TYR A 169 7.23 -8.11 -6.54
C TYR A 169 6.22 -8.91 -5.72
N PHE A 170 4.92 -8.66 -5.89
CA PHE A 170 3.90 -9.51 -5.27
C PHE A 170 3.96 -10.95 -5.78
N ASP A 171 4.16 -11.14 -7.08
CA ASP A 171 4.28 -12.48 -7.68
C ASP A 171 5.53 -13.21 -7.14
N MET A 172 6.67 -12.52 -7.07
CA MET A 172 7.89 -13.04 -6.45
C MET A 172 7.68 -13.40 -4.97
N ALA A 173 7.03 -12.53 -4.19
CA ALA A 173 6.77 -12.80 -2.77
C ALA A 173 5.88 -14.03 -2.57
N VAL A 174 4.85 -14.21 -3.40
CA VAL A 174 3.99 -15.39 -3.37
C VAL A 174 4.77 -16.65 -3.76
N ASP A 175 5.62 -16.59 -4.77
CA ASP A 175 6.47 -17.71 -5.20
C ASP A 175 7.48 -18.12 -4.10
N GLU A 176 7.97 -17.17 -3.29
CA GLU A 176 8.82 -17.42 -2.11
C GLU A 176 8.00 -17.87 -0.88
N GLY A 177 6.69 -17.99 -1.00
CA GLY A 177 5.80 -18.48 0.05
C GLY A 177 5.39 -17.43 1.09
N CYS A 178 5.55 -16.13 0.79
CA CYS A 178 5.06 -15.07 1.67
C CYS A 178 3.53 -15.14 1.81
N THR A 179 3.05 -15.08 3.04
CA THR A 179 1.62 -15.07 3.40
C THR A 179 1.13 -13.69 3.82
N HIS A 180 2.05 -12.79 4.10
CA HIS A 180 1.80 -11.42 4.54
C HIS A 180 2.66 -10.44 3.74
N CYS A 181 2.13 -9.23 3.55
CA CYS A 181 2.85 -8.11 2.95
C CYS A 181 2.59 -6.82 3.72
N ILE A 182 3.65 -6.15 4.12
CA ILE A 182 3.59 -4.81 4.71
C ILE A 182 4.10 -3.82 3.67
N MET A 183 3.39 -2.71 3.47
CA MET A 183 3.78 -1.75 2.45
C MET A 183 3.60 -0.31 2.90
N GLU A 184 4.63 0.50 2.71
CA GLU A 184 4.49 1.95 2.79
C GLU A 184 3.68 2.47 1.58
N VAL A 185 2.60 3.19 1.87
CA VAL A 185 1.74 3.82 0.86
C VAL A 185 1.95 5.32 0.87
N SER A 186 2.67 5.81 -0.13
CA SER A 186 2.90 7.26 -0.31
C SER A 186 1.67 7.97 -0.88
N SER A 187 1.50 9.24 -0.56
CA SER A 187 0.44 10.06 -1.16
C SER A 187 0.58 10.18 -2.68
N GLN A 188 1.82 10.18 -3.16
CA GLN A 188 2.12 10.19 -4.58
C GLN A 188 1.67 8.89 -5.28
N ALA A 189 1.78 7.74 -4.61
CA ALA A 189 1.26 6.48 -5.13
C ALA A 189 -0.25 6.53 -5.34
N MET A 190 -0.98 7.13 -4.40
CA MET A 190 -2.43 7.33 -4.52
C MET A 190 -2.76 8.30 -5.66
N LYS A 191 -2.07 9.44 -5.73
CA LYS A 191 -2.24 10.42 -6.81
C LYS A 191 -1.98 9.81 -8.20
N MET A 192 -1.02 8.90 -8.29
CA MET A 192 -0.63 8.23 -9.53
C MET A 192 -1.34 6.91 -9.78
N ASN A 193 -2.34 6.55 -8.95
CA ASN A 193 -3.11 5.30 -9.04
C ASN A 193 -2.22 4.03 -9.05
N ARG A 194 -1.05 4.04 -8.37
CA ARG A 194 -0.11 2.90 -8.40
C ARG A 194 -0.67 1.63 -7.78
N ILE A 195 -1.55 1.79 -6.79
CA ILE A 195 -2.18 0.68 -6.08
C ILE A 195 -3.70 0.60 -6.37
N TYR A 196 -4.14 1.15 -7.51
CA TYR A 196 -5.55 1.11 -7.89
C TYR A 196 -6.03 -0.33 -8.08
N GLY A 197 -7.13 -0.68 -7.41
CA GLY A 197 -7.67 -2.04 -7.39
C GLY A 197 -7.05 -2.96 -6.34
N GLU A 198 -6.02 -2.51 -5.57
CA GLU A 198 -5.52 -3.26 -4.42
C GLU A 198 -6.46 -3.11 -3.23
N HIS A 199 -6.47 -4.14 -2.38
CA HIS A 199 -7.22 -4.18 -1.14
C HIS A 199 -6.31 -4.56 0.03
N TYR A 200 -6.51 -3.94 1.21
CA TYR A 200 -5.68 -4.13 2.39
C TYR A 200 -6.53 -4.58 3.58
N LYS A 201 -6.00 -5.51 4.37
CA LYS A 201 -6.66 -5.94 5.61
C LYS A 201 -6.64 -4.84 6.67
N VAL A 202 -5.53 -4.09 6.74
CA VAL A 202 -5.37 -2.97 7.67
C VAL A 202 -4.71 -1.81 6.95
N GLY A 203 -5.23 -0.61 7.15
CA GLY A 203 -4.63 0.66 6.78
C GLY A 203 -4.23 1.46 8.02
N VAL A 204 -2.95 1.82 8.12
CA VAL A 204 -2.43 2.62 9.22
C VAL A 204 -2.27 4.07 8.78
N PHE A 205 -2.81 5.00 9.57
CA PHE A 205 -2.57 6.43 9.40
C PHE A 205 -1.80 6.96 10.61
N THR A 206 -0.50 7.19 10.44
CA THR A 206 0.37 7.60 11.55
C THR A 206 0.19 9.07 11.91
N ASN A 207 0.39 9.98 10.97
CA ASN A 207 0.28 11.41 11.17
C ASN A 207 0.21 12.17 9.84
N ILE A 208 -0.11 13.46 9.91
CA ILE A 208 -0.02 14.37 8.78
C ILE A 208 0.49 15.74 9.21
N ASP A 209 1.55 16.18 8.55
CA ASP A 209 2.13 17.50 8.68
C ASP A 209 2.26 18.19 7.32
N TYR A 210 2.62 19.49 7.34
CA TYR A 210 2.85 20.25 6.12
C TYR A 210 4.13 19.77 5.43
N ASP A 211 3.94 18.96 4.37
CA ASP A 211 5.01 18.36 3.58
C ASP A 211 4.52 18.08 2.16
N HIS A 212 5.42 17.85 1.21
CA HIS A 212 5.09 17.50 -0.17
C HIS A 212 4.15 18.49 -0.93
N ILE A 213 4.05 19.74 -0.45
CA ILE A 213 3.27 20.78 -1.14
C ILE A 213 4.16 21.52 -2.11
N SER A 214 4.08 21.15 -3.37
CA SER A 214 4.88 21.74 -4.46
C SER A 214 4.16 21.61 -5.79
N PRO A 215 4.54 22.40 -6.83
CA PRO A 215 3.94 22.29 -8.16
C PRO A 215 4.06 20.90 -8.80
N THR A 216 5.05 20.12 -8.41
CA THR A 216 5.35 18.78 -8.95
C THR A 216 4.75 17.63 -8.15
N GLU A 217 4.29 17.88 -6.92
CA GLU A 217 3.75 16.85 -6.04
C GLU A 217 2.27 17.11 -5.74
N HIS A 218 1.94 17.85 -4.67
CA HIS A 218 0.58 18.15 -4.28
C HIS A 218 0.29 19.65 -4.40
N ALA A 219 -0.81 20.01 -5.05
CA ALA A 219 -1.21 21.40 -5.26
C ALA A 219 -1.62 22.11 -3.95
N SER A 220 -2.00 21.36 -2.93
CA SER A 220 -2.46 21.89 -1.63
C SER A 220 -2.43 20.81 -0.55
N MET A 221 -2.53 21.24 0.72
CA MET A 221 -2.73 20.36 1.86
C MET A 221 -3.99 19.51 1.74
N LYS A 222 -5.06 20.04 1.12
CA LYS A 222 -6.29 19.29 0.86
C LYS A 222 -6.05 18.14 -0.15
N ASP A 223 -5.27 18.38 -1.21
CA ASP A 223 -4.89 17.34 -2.19
C ASP A 223 -4.03 16.26 -1.51
N TYR A 224 -3.04 16.68 -0.71
CA TYR A 224 -2.17 15.77 0.04
C TYR A 224 -2.93 14.89 1.03
N LEU A 225 -3.78 15.49 1.87
CA LEU A 225 -4.65 14.77 2.81
C LEU A 225 -5.61 13.85 2.05
N GLY A 226 -6.26 14.34 1.00
CA GLY A 226 -7.21 13.56 0.21
C GLY A 226 -6.59 12.29 -0.38
N CYS A 227 -5.35 12.37 -0.87
CA CYS A 227 -4.61 11.21 -1.36
C CYS A 227 -4.38 10.17 -0.25
N LYS A 228 -3.94 10.60 0.94
CA LYS A 228 -3.71 9.66 2.06
C LYS A 228 -5.01 9.02 2.56
N VAL A 229 -6.07 9.79 2.66
CA VAL A 229 -7.39 9.29 3.09
C VAL A 229 -7.99 8.33 2.05
N SER A 230 -7.79 8.58 0.76
CA SER A 230 -8.28 7.68 -0.29
C SER A 230 -7.67 6.28 -0.21
N PHE A 231 -6.44 6.14 0.32
CA PHE A 231 -5.84 4.84 0.61
C PHE A 231 -6.65 4.08 1.69
N LEU A 232 -7.03 4.74 2.77
CA LEU A 232 -7.77 4.09 3.86
C LEU A 232 -9.11 3.50 3.40
N LYS A 233 -9.72 4.08 2.35
CA LYS A 233 -10.95 3.54 1.74
C LYS A 233 -10.76 2.18 1.07
N GLN A 234 -9.52 1.78 0.77
CA GLN A 234 -9.16 0.47 0.22
C GLN A 234 -8.86 -0.57 1.32
N CYS A 235 -9.14 -0.25 2.58
CA CYS A 235 -8.84 -1.09 3.74
C CYS A 235 -10.11 -1.61 4.41
N ASP A 236 -10.05 -2.81 5.03
CA ASP A 236 -11.12 -3.32 5.89
C ASP A 236 -11.12 -2.61 7.24
N ASN A 237 -9.95 -2.49 7.86
CA ASN A 237 -9.74 -1.90 9.17
C ASN A 237 -8.81 -0.69 9.05
N VAL A 238 -9.01 0.31 9.88
CA VAL A 238 -8.19 1.53 9.92
C VAL A 238 -7.63 1.72 11.33
N VAL A 239 -6.31 1.89 11.43
CA VAL A 239 -5.62 2.27 12.67
C VAL A 239 -5.26 3.74 12.56
N LEU A 240 -5.88 4.58 13.40
CA LEU A 240 -5.82 6.05 13.29
C LEU A 240 -5.28 6.68 14.58
N TYR A 241 -4.23 7.49 14.45
CA TYR A 241 -3.65 8.21 15.59
C TYR A 241 -4.54 9.36 16.04
N SER A 242 -4.85 9.45 17.34
CA SER A 242 -5.79 10.39 17.93
C SER A 242 -5.38 11.87 17.79
N ASP A 243 -4.07 12.14 17.90
CA ASP A 243 -3.53 13.51 17.87
C ASP A 243 -3.07 13.96 16.48
N THR A 244 -3.42 13.18 15.43
CA THR A 244 -3.11 13.60 14.07
C THR A 244 -3.90 14.85 13.68
N ARG A 245 -3.27 15.78 12.96
CA ARG A 245 -3.98 16.92 12.39
C ARG A 245 -5.11 16.44 11.50
N TYR A 246 -6.22 17.19 11.46
CA TYR A 246 -7.41 16.84 10.68
C TYR A 246 -8.07 15.51 11.09
N PHE A 247 -7.87 15.05 12.34
CA PHE A 247 -8.44 13.81 12.87
C PHE A 247 -9.91 13.63 12.50
N GLU A 248 -10.76 14.63 12.81
CA GLU A 248 -12.20 14.56 12.53
C GLU A 248 -12.49 14.41 11.02
N THR A 249 -11.74 15.13 10.18
CA THR A 249 -11.89 15.01 8.72
C THR A 249 -11.51 13.60 8.24
N ILE A 250 -10.40 13.03 8.74
CA ILE A 250 -9.96 11.69 8.38
C ILE A 250 -10.98 10.66 8.88
N TYR A 251 -11.37 10.74 10.15
CA TYR A 251 -12.32 9.81 10.74
C TYR A 251 -13.66 9.80 9.97
N ASN A 252 -14.23 10.95 9.66
CA ASN A 252 -15.49 11.06 8.92
C ASN A 252 -15.46 10.40 7.53
N GLU A 253 -14.28 10.35 6.88
CA GLU A 253 -14.09 9.73 5.57
C GLU A 253 -13.97 8.20 5.62
N VAL A 254 -13.76 7.63 6.82
CA VAL A 254 -13.53 6.19 7.03
C VAL A 254 -14.43 5.58 8.11
N ARG A 255 -15.40 6.34 8.63
CA ARG A 255 -16.29 5.93 9.73
C ARG A 255 -17.17 4.72 9.40
N ASP A 256 -17.31 4.37 8.12
CA ASP A 256 -17.96 3.15 7.63
C ASP A 256 -17.10 1.89 7.76
N LYS A 257 -15.86 2.04 8.21
CA LYS A 257 -14.90 0.96 8.44
C LYS A 257 -14.82 0.61 9.93
N HIS A 258 -14.23 -0.54 10.25
CA HIS A 258 -13.78 -0.78 11.61
C HIS A 258 -12.56 0.10 11.90
N VAL A 259 -12.70 1.09 12.77
CA VAL A 259 -11.65 2.07 13.10
C VAL A 259 -11.15 1.82 14.52
N VAL A 260 -9.84 1.65 14.68
CA VAL A 260 -9.18 1.66 15.98
C VAL A 260 -8.44 2.97 16.15
N VAL A 261 -8.93 3.82 17.05
CA VAL A 261 -8.30 5.09 17.42
C VAL A 261 -7.32 4.85 18.56
N TYR A 262 -6.05 5.22 18.37
CA TYR A 262 -5.03 5.03 19.41
C TYR A 262 -4.32 6.34 19.76
N GLY A 263 -3.81 6.41 20.99
CA GLY A 263 -3.06 7.59 21.47
C GLY A 263 -2.79 7.56 22.97
N SER A 264 -2.35 8.69 23.50
CA SER A 264 -2.17 8.84 24.94
C SER A 264 -3.48 8.64 25.71
N LYS A 265 -3.38 8.30 26.97
CA LYS A 265 -4.54 8.18 27.87
C LYS A 265 -5.41 9.44 27.81
N GLU A 266 -4.80 10.61 27.94
CA GLU A 266 -5.47 11.89 27.96
C GLU A 266 -6.22 12.17 26.65
N SER A 267 -5.57 11.90 25.50
CA SER A 267 -6.19 12.10 24.19
C SER A 267 -7.39 11.20 23.98
N ILE A 268 -7.29 9.91 24.36
CA ILE A 268 -8.37 8.96 24.21
C ILE A 268 -9.52 9.28 25.19
N GLU A 269 -9.26 9.60 26.46
CA GLU A 269 -10.29 10.00 27.42
C GLU A 269 -11.04 11.26 26.97
N LYS A 270 -10.32 12.23 26.39
CA LYS A 270 -10.90 13.45 25.81
C LYS A 270 -11.83 13.14 24.64
N LEU A 271 -11.43 12.24 23.74
CA LEU A 271 -12.28 11.83 22.62
C LEU A 271 -13.51 11.06 23.09
N MET A 272 -13.37 10.14 24.04
CA MET A 272 -14.47 9.33 24.59
C MET A 272 -15.45 10.17 25.44
N SER A 273 -15.03 11.31 26.00
CA SER A 273 -15.86 12.21 26.80
C SER A 273 -16.73 13.16 25.98
N ARG A 274 -16.71 13.05 24.64
CA ARG A 274 -17.59 13.86 23.78
C ARG A 274 -19.04 13.46 23.98
N ASP A 275 -19.90 14.45 24.13
CA ASP A 275 -21.37 14.29 24.32
C ASP A 275 -22.11 14.08 22.98
N ASP A 276 -21.41 14.07 21.86
CA ASP A 276 -21.97 13.90 20.52
C ASP A 276 -21.85 12.44 20.06
N ASP A 277 -22.79 11.98 19.26
CA ASP A 277 -22.73 10.67 18.56
C ASP A 277 -21.69 10.71 17.41
N PHE A 278 -20.50 11.27 17.68
CA PHE A 278 -19.46 11.44 16.66
C PHE A 278 -18.86 10.10 16.21
N PHE A 279 -18.63 9.19 17.16
CA PHE A 279 -18.03 7.89 16.89
C PHE A 279 -19.09 6.84 16.59
N GLU A 280 -18.85 6.04 15.53
CA GLU A 280 -19.68 4.87 15.22
C GLU A 280 -19.46 3.75 16.24
N LYS A 281 -20.43 2.83 16.33
CA LYS A 281 -20.39 1.70 17.30
C LYS A 281 -19.22 0.74 17.05
N ASP A 282 -18.74 0.65 15.82
CA ASP A 282 -17.60 -0.19 15.42
C ASP A 282 -16.27 0.54 15.54
N THR A 283 -16.22 1.64 16.34
CA THR A 283 -14.99 2.33 16.67
C THR A 283 -14.43 1.81 17.99
N ASP A 284 -13.23 1.27 17.94
CA ASP A 284 -12.48 0.86 19.12
C ASP A 284 -11.47 1.94 19.53
N PHE A 285 -11.14 1.94 20.83
CA PHE A 285 -10.13 2.84 21.40
C PHE A 285 -9.01 2.06 22.05
N ALA A 286 -7.79 2.50 21.80
CA ALA A 286 -6.57 1.95 22.38
C ALA A 286 -5.77 3.07 23.05
N SER A 287 -5.59 3.01 24.38
CA SER A 287 -4.93 4.05 25.15
C SER A 287 -3.60 3.59 25.74
N ILE A 288 -2.59 4.47 25.63
CA ILE A 288 -1.23 4.27 26.16
C ILE A 288 -1.18 4.80 27.57
N HIS A 289 -0.65 3.97 28.50
CA HIS A 289 -0.58 4.25 29.93
C HIS A 289 0.83 3.94 30.47
N ASN A 290 1.14 4.51 31.62
CA ASN A 290 2.32 4.18 32.44
C ASN A 290 3.64 4.15 31.64
N GLU A 291 3.82 5.18 30.78
CA GLU A 291 5.04 5.31 30.00
C GLU A 291 6.24 5.61 30.90
N ASP A 292 7.29 4.80 30.79
CA ASP A 292 8.59 5.02 31.38
C ASP A 292 9.66 4.98 30.28
N LEU A 293 10.09 6.17 29.87
CA LEU A 293 11.01 6.37 28.77
C LEU A 293 12.40 6.67 29.31
N THR A 294 13.34 5.79 29.02
CA THR A 294 14.73 5.93 29.39
C THR A 294 15.62 6.15 28.18
N ASP A 295 16.91 6.44 28.41
CA ASP A 295 17.91 6.57 27.33
C ASP A 295 18.23 5.23 26.63
N HIS A 296 17.67 4.11 27.09
CA HIS A 296 18.01 2.77 26.61
C HIS A 296 16.80 1.93 26.20
N ASN A 297 15.64 2.21 26.79
CA ASN A 297 14.41 1.47 26.48
C ASN A 297 13.17 2.30 26.78
N SER A 298 12.04 1.86 26.26
CA SER A 298 10.72 2.40 26.54
C SER A 298 9.84 1.28 27.09
N TYR A 299 9.18 1.55 28.24
CA TYR A 299 8.13 0.71 28.79
C TYR A 299 6.80 1.45 28.68
N PHE A 300 5.74 0.73 28.34
CA PHE A 300 4.38 1.28 28.34
C PHE A 300 3.35 0.17 28.50
N GLU A 301 2.15 0.56 28.92
CA GLU A 301 0.98 -0.31 28.95
C GLU A 301 -0.03 0.15 27.88
N LEU A 302 -0.62 -0.81 27.16
CA LEU A 302 -1.66 -0.57 26.17
C LEU A 302 -2.95 -1.18 26.67
N ILE A 303 -3.98 -0.35 26.84
CA ILE A 303 -5.35 -0.80 27.12
C ILE A 303 -6.11 -0.82 25.80
N TYR A 304 -6.47 -2.02 25.34
CA TYR A 304 -7.24 -2.24 24.12
C TYR A 304 -8.08 -3.51 24.22
N GLY A 305 -9.35 -3.43 23.77
CA GLY A 305 -10.31 -4.55 23.83
C GLY A 305 -10.60 -5.03 25.26
N GLY A 306 -10.54 -4.13 26.25
CA GLY A 306 -10.75 -4.44 27.67
C GLY A 306 -9.57 -5.12 28.37
N GLU A 307 -8.46 -5.33 27.68
CA GLU A 307 -7.24 -5.92 28.25
C GLU A 307 -6.15 -4.87 28.43
N ASN A 308 -5.40 -4.99 29.55
CA ASN A 308 -4.18 -4.22 29.80
C ASN A 308 -2.96 -5.08 29.45
N ARG A 309 -2.14 -4.62 28.52
CA ARG A 309 -0.96 -5.32 27.98
C ARG A 309 0.29 -4.47 28.19
N ALA A 310 1.26 -4.99 28.92
CA ALA A 310 2.54 -4.33 29.14
C ALA A 310 3.57 -4.70 28.05
N TYR A 311 4.28 -3.71 27.56
CA TYR A 311 5.34 -3.85 26.55
C TYR A 311 6.63 -3.18 27.00
N ASN A 312 7.74 -3.71 26.54
CA ASN A 312 9.07 -3.14 26.71
C ASN A 312 9.81 -3.24 25.37
N THR A 313 10.51 -2.20 24.99
CA THR A 313 11.19 -2.12 23.70
C THR A 313 12.49 -1.33 23.81
N ASN A 314 13.45 -1.64 22.94
CA ASN A 314 14.71 -0.91 22.82
C ASN A 314 14.57 0.37 21.96
N LEU A 315 13.40 0.64 21.38
CA LEU A 315 13.15 1.88 20.68
C LEU A 315 12.78 2.98 21.67
N ILE A 316 13.51 4.08 21.62
CA ILE A 316 13.38 5.20 22.54
C ILE A 316 12.60 6.37 21.93
N GLY A 317 11.91 7.13 22.80
CA GLY A 317 11.18 8.34 22.44
C GLY A 317 9.69 8.13 22.16
N ASP A 318 8.90 9.14 22.51
CA ASP A 318 7.44 9.13 22.49
C ASP A 318 6.89 8.75 21.11
N TYR A 319 7.44 9.35 20.04
CA TYR A 319 7.03 9.06 18.67
C TYR A 319 7.27 7.60 18.24
N ASN A 320 8.27 6.93 18.84
CA ASN A 320 8.50 5.51 18.58
C ASN A 320 7.49 4.64 19.33
N VAL A 321 7.08 5.03 20.54
CA VAL A 321 5.98 4.34 21.25
C VAL A 321 4.70 4.40 20.44
N GLU A 322 4.34 5.56 19.88
CA GLU A 322 3.16 5.71 19.00
C GLU A 322 3.24 4.81 17.77
N ASN A 323 4.40 4.77 17.09
CA ASN A 323 4.64 3.91 15.93
C ASN A 323 4.55 2.41 16.29
N ILE A 324 5.10 2.02 17.44
CA ILE A 324 5.04 0.64 17.95
C ILE A 324 3.59 0.26 18.27
N VAL A 325 2.83 1.14 18.92
CA VAL A 325 1.42 0.90 19.21
C VAL A 325 0.60 0.71 17.94
N ALA A 326 0.85 1.50 16.90
CA ALA A 326 0.25 1.28 15.59
C ALA A 326 0.58 -0.10 15.01
N ALA A 327 1.83 -0.55 15.14
CA ALA A 327 2.26 -1.88 14.70
C ALA A 327 1.62 -3.00 15.54
N ILE A 328 1.51 -2.83 16.87
CA ILE A 328 0.85 -3.78 17.78
C ILE A 328 -0.62 -3.97 17.39
N ILE A 329 -1.37 -2.87 17.29
CA ILE A 329 -2.80 -2.90 16.96
C ILE A 329 -3.01 -3.55 15.60
N SER A 330 -2.20 -3.16 14.60
CA SER A 330 -2.27 -3.74 13.27
C SER A 330 -2.00 -5.25 13.28
N SER A 331 -1.03 -5.69 14.08
CA SER A 331 -0.70 -7.12 14.24
C SER A 331 -1.83 -7.89 14.94
N LEU A 332 -2.45 -7.31 15.96
CA LEU A 332 -3.63 -7.91 16.63
C LEU A 332 -4.81 -8.03 15.65
N LEU A 333 -5.08 -7.01 14.82
CA LEU A 333 -6.15 -7.00 13.83
C LEU A 333 -5.99 -8.04 12.73
N ILE A 334 -4.78 -8.47 12.44
CA ILE A 334 -4.51 -9.56 11.49
C ILE A 334 -4.33 -10.92 12.18
N GLY A 335 -4.62 -11.00 13.50
CA GLY A 335 -4.69 -12.25 14.25
C GLY A 335 -3.39 -12.75 14.84
N ILE A 336 -2.35 -11.92 14.96
CA ILE A 336 -1.10 -12.32 15.59
C ILE A 336 -1.28 -12.40 17.12
N PRO A 337 -0.89 -13.50 17.79
CA PRO A 337 -1.00 -13.64 19.23
C PRO A 337 -0.15 -12.62 19.98
N ASN A 338 -0.72 -12.03 21.04
CA ASN A 338 -0.07 -10.97 21.82
C ASN A 338 1.31 -11.37 22.38
N ASP A 339 1.48 -12.63 22.79
CA ASP A 339 2.76 -13.10 23.34
C ASP A 339 3.88 -13.07 22.28
N GLN A 340 3.55 -13.35 21.04
CA GLN A 340 4.50 -13.25 19.92
C GLN A 340 4.83 -11.80 19.60
N ILE A 341 3.82 -10.91 19.58
CA ILE A 341 4.01 -9.48 19.41
C ILE A 341 4.96 -8.95 20.49
N ARG A 342 4.68 -9.28 21.77
CA ARG A 342 5.49 -8.84 22.93
C ARG A 342 6.93 -9.30 22.83
N SER A 343 7.16 -10.57 22.47
CA SER A 343 8.53 -11.10 22.34
C SER A 343 9.31 -10.43 21.20
N SER A 344 8.64 -10.13 20.11
CA SER A 344 9.27 -9.45 18.96
C SER A 344 9.64 -8.01 19.29
N ILE A 345 8.73 -7.23 19.85
CA ILE A 345 8.93 -5.82 20.18
C ILE A 345 10.08 -5.60 21.16
N ARG A 346 10.27 -6.51 22.13
CA ARG A 346 11.37 -6.41 23.09
C ARG A 346 12.74 -6.40 22.43
N ASP A 347 12.90 -7.14 21.33
CA ASP A 347 14.17 -7.38 20.69
C ASP A 347 14.34 -6.55 19.37
N VAL A 348 13.40 -5.65 19.07
CA VAL A 348 13.46 -4.79 17.87
C VAL A 348 14.63 -3.81 17.96
N TYR A 349 15.44 -3.78 16.93
CA TYR A 349 16.48 -2.77 16.72
C TYR A 349 16.29 -2.10 15.37
N LEU A 350 16.03 -0.79 15.37
CA LEU A 350 16.13 0.00 14.15
C LEU A 350 17.61 0.39 13.95
N SER A 351 18.20 -0.06 12.85
CA SER A 351 19.54 0.43 12.50
C SER A 351 19.48 1.93 12.20
N LEU A 352 20.60 2.64 12.38
CA LEU A 352 20.72 4.08 12.06
C LEU A 352 20.39 4.40 10.59
N ILE A 353 20.43 3.39 9.71
CA ILE A 353 20.03 3.51 8.30
C ILE A 353 18.51 3.63 8.15
N HIS A 354 17.73 3.08 9.07
CA HIS A 354 16.27 3.10 9.05
C HIS A 354 15.65 4.33 9.73
N ILE A 355 16.45 5.12 10.43
CA ILE A 355 16.05 6.34 11.11
C ILE A 355 16.35 7.58 10.28
#